data_076d7c4c43154f4d03ce8e79a153db94
#
_entry.id   076d7c4c43154f4d03ce8e79a153db94
#
_cell.length_a   1.000
_cell.length_b   1.000
_cell.length_c   1.000
_cell.angle_alpha   90.00
_cell.angle_beta   90.00
_cell.angle_gamma   90.00
#
_symmetry.space_group_name_H-M   'P 1'
#
loop_
_entity.id
_entity.type
_entity.pdbx_description
1 polymer ?
#
loop_
_entity_poly.entity_id
_entity_poly.type
_entity_poly.pdbx_seq_one_letter_code
_entity_poly.pdbx_strand_id
1 'polypeptide(L)'
;MIPRELELNGRVTRRPNGQTWSYAEPVGNHSLMTELLVQRAREIAPGVPEAETSFLIVAHGTDLNENSAVAAKREAERIRALKRYANVLNVYMEEFPLVSDWKLLTSTPNVVVVPFFISDGLHSYEDIPNLLGIEEERSAKRSRQEVFRRGPYQIDNRSLFYASSIGTDPRVADIIVEQAAAAARSEDSGN
;
A
#
# COMPACT_ATOMS: atom_id res chain seq x y z
N MET A 1 10.49 8.22 14.69
CA MET A 1 11.57 7.23 14.83
C MET A 1 12.78 7.66 14.01
N ILE A 2 12.79 7.59 12.67
CA ILE A 2 13.93 7.97 11.80
C ILE A 2 14.59 9.32 12.15
N PRO A 3 13.87 10.45 12.31
CA PRO A 3 14.52 11.72 12.65
C PRO A 3 15.36 11.66 13.93
N ARG A 4 14.87 10.95 14.95
CA ARG A 4 15.59 10.82 16.22
C ARG A 4 16.83 9.92 16.09
N GLU A 5 16.71 8.80 15.38
CA GLU A 5 17.83 7.86 15.16
C GLU A 5 18.95 8.48 14.32
N LEU A 6 18.59 9.33 13.37
CA LEU A 6 19.52 10.07 12.55
C LEU A 6 19.90 11.44 13.16
N GLU A 7 19.47 11.74 14.38
CA GLU A 7 19.74 13.01 15.07
C GLU A 7 19.39 14.23 14.20
N LEU A 8 18.24 14.17 13.51
CA LEU A 8 17.81 15.27 12.66
C LEU A 8 17.17 16.39 13.49
N ASN A 9 17.58 17.61 13.23
CA ASN A 9 17.01 18.82 13.83
C ASN A 9 16.10 19.51 12.81
N GLY A 10 14.85 19.01 12.70
CA GLY A 10 13.88 19.47 11.71
C GLY A 10 14.03 18.80 10.35
N ARG A 11 13.47 19.45 9.32
CA ARG A 11 13.49 18.91 7.95
C ARG A 11 14.84 19.04 7.27
N VAL A 12 15.63 20.03 7.65
CA VAL A 12 17.00 20.26 7.16
C VAL A 12 17.93 20.30 8.33
N THR A 13 18.95 19.45 8.31
CA THR A 13 19.98 19.35 9.36
C THR A 13 21.35 19.52 8.74
N ARG A 14 22.10 20.55 9.19
CA ARG A 14 23.50 20.76 8.80
C ARG A 14 24.41 20.03 9.76
N ARG A 15 25.28 19.18 9.23
CA ARG A 15 26.26 18.41 10.00
C ARG A 15 27.57 19.17 10.16
N PRO A 16 28.35 18.90 11.25
CA PRO A 16 29.64 19.53 11.46
C PRO A 16 30.67 19.30 10.35
N ASN A 17 30.51 18.22 9.58
CA ASN A 17 31.37 17.89 8.43
C ASN A 17 31.00 18.63 7.15
N GLY A 18 30.05 19.59 7.21
CA GLY A 18 29.58 20.38 6.06
C GLY A 18 28.46 19.73 5.23
N GLN A 19 28.04 18.50 5.56
CA GLN A 19 26.91 17.86 4.88
C GLN A 19 25.57 18.48 5.31
N THR A 20 24.66 18.59 4.36
CA THR A 20 23.24 18.92 4.60
C THR A 20 22.39 17.67 4.41
N TRP A 21 21.56 17.38 5.39
CA TRP A 21 20.63 16.26 5.36
C TRP A 21 19.20 16.80 5.32
N SER A 22 18.47 16.44 4.26
CA SER A 22 17.08 16.85 4.08
C SER A 22 16.14 15.66 4.25
N TYR A 23 15.18 15.78 5.17
CA TYR A 23 14.19 14.77 5.47
C TYR A 23 12.88 15.09 4.76
N ALA A 24 12.59 14.36 3.68
CA ALA A 24 11.37 14.52 2.91
C ALA A 24 10.15 13.86 3.59
N GLU A 25 8.96 14.18 3.13
CA GLU A 25 7.73 13.51 3.53
C GLU A 25 7.77 12.03 3.09
N PRO A 26 7.10 11.13 3.85
CA PRO A 26 6.95 9.76 3.42
C PRO A 26 6.26 9.64 2.07
N VAL A 27 6.77 8.76 1.19
CA VAL A 27 6.23 8.51 -0.17
C VAL A 27 4.74 8.19 -0.13
N GLY A 28 4.29 7.38 0.84
CA GLY A 28 2.88 7.04 1.03
C GLY A 28 1.94 8.21 1.36
N ASN A 29 2.50 9.41 1.62
CA ASN A 29 1.72 10.62 1.85
C ASN A 29 1.45 11.42 0.57
N HIS A 30 2.05 11.05 -0.55
CA HIS A 30 1.96 11.80 -1.78
C HIS A 30 0.54 11.80 -2.37
N SER A 31 0.13 12.91 -2.99
CA SER A 31 -1.22 13.08 -3.54
C SER A 31 -1.58 12.08 -4.64
N LEU A 32 -0.60 11.59 -5.40
CA LEU A 32 -0.79 10.59 -6.46
C LEU A 32 -1.10 9.19 -5.92
N MET A 33 -0.91 8.88 -4.64
CA MET A 33 -1.12 7.53 -4.10
C MET A 33 -2.56 7.03 -4.33
N THR A 34 -3.55 7.90 -4.17
CA THR A 34 -4.96 7.55 -4.43
C THR A 34 -5.17 7.09 -5.86
N GLU A 35 -4.62 7.85 -6.83
CA GLU A 35 -4.73 7.51 -8.26
C GLU A 35 -4.03 6.19 -8.58
N LEU A 36 -2.81 6.00 -8.06
CA LEU A 36 -2.04 4.78 -8.25
C LEU A 36 -2.77 3.55 -7.73
N LEU A 37 -3.36 3.63 -6.54
CA LEU A 37 -4.15 2.56 -5.94
C LEU A 37 -5.37 2.20 -6.78
N VAL A 38 -6.15 3.20 -7.21
CA VAL A 38 -7.34 2.99 -8.06
C VAL A 38 -6.94 2.40 -9.41
N GLN A 39 -5.87 2.90 -10.01
CA GLN A 39 -5.40 2.36 -11.28
C GLN A 39 -4.92 0.92 -11.13
N ARG A 40 -4.16 0.59 -10.10
CA ARG A 40 -3.71 -0.78 -9.80
C ARG A 40 -4.91 -1.74 -9.65
N ALA A 41 -5.96 -1.30 -8.95
CA ALA A 41 -7.18 -2.09 -8.81
C ALA A 41 -7.86 -2.38 -10.15
N ARG A 42 -7.90 -1.40 -11.05
CA ARG A 42 -8.46 -1.58 -12.41
C ARG A 42 -7.62 -2.48 -13.30
N GLU A 43 -6.29 -2.38 -13.19
CA GLU A 43 -5.36 -3.19 -13.96
C GLU A 43 -5.49 -4.68 -13.63
N ILE A 44 -5.69 -5.02 -12.35
CA ILE A 44 -5.81 -6.42 -11.93
C ILE A 44 -7.23 -6.98 -12.14
N ALA A 45 -8.25 -6.13 -12.19
CA ALA A 45 -9.66 -6.51 -12.36
C ALA A 45 -10.31 -5.78 -13.56
N PRO A 46 -9.80 -5.96 -14.79
CA PRO A 46 -10.30 -5.23 -15.96
C PRO A 46 -11.75 -5.61 -16.26
N GLY A 47 -12.59 -4.58 -16.45
CA GLY A 47 -14.01 -4.77 -16.80
C GLY A 47 -14.91 -5.21 -15.64
N VAL A 48 -14.38 -5.39 -14.43
CA VAL A 48 -15.17 -5.72 -13.24
C VAL A 48 -15.90 -4.47 -12.75
N PRO A 49 -17.25 -4.54 -12.48
CA PRO A 49 -17.99 -3.38 -12.01
C PRO A 49 -17.51 -2.90 -10.63
N GLU A 50 -16.96 -1.68 -10.54
CA GLU A 50 -16.49 -1.11 -9.28
C GLU A 50 -17.61 -1.03 -8.23
N ALA A 51 -18.86 -0.74 -8.65
CA ALA A 51 -20.02 -0.68 -7.76
C ALA A 51 -20.40 -2.04 -7.12
N GLU A 52 -19.89 -3.16 -7.66
CA GLU A 52 -20.07 -4.52 -7.14
C GLU A 52 -18.78 -5.07 -6.54
N THR A 53 -17.81 -4.19 -6.25
CA THR A 53 -16.47 -4.57 -5.80
C THR A 53 -16.15 -3.95 -4.45
N SER A 54 -15.63 -4.77 -3.54
CA SER A 54 -14.95 -4.30 -2.33
C SER A 54 -13.47 -4.09 -2.62
N PHE A 55 -12.95 -2.90 -2.32
CA PHE A 55 -11.55 -2.57 -2.45
C PHE A 55 -10.86 -2.65 -1.09
N LEU A 56 -9.91 -3.56 -0.94
CA LEU A 56 -9.12 -3.77 0.27
C LEU A 56 -7.70 -3.23 0.07
N ILE A 57 -7.32 -2.29 0.91
CA ILE A 57 -5.94 -1.80 1.02
C ILE A 57 -5.29 -2.54 2.17
N VAL A 58 -4.27 -3.35 1.88
CA VAL A 58 -3.53 -4.11 2.89
C VAL A 58 -2.33 -3.32 3.34
N ALA A 59 -2.22 -3.06 4.63
CA ALA A 59 -1.03 -2.49 5.26
C ALA A 59 -0.49 -3.44 6.34
N HIS A 60 0.72 -3.17 6.83
CA HIS A 60 1.32 -4.02 7.86
C HIS A 60 0.46 -4.00 9.14
N GLY A 61 0.19 -2.80 9.63
CA GLY A 61 -0.41 -2.62 10.95
C GLY A 61 0.61 -2.95 12.05
N THR A 62 0.68 -2.17 13.10
CA THR A 62 1.49 -2.48 14.27
C THR A 62 1.06 -1.63 15.44
N ASP A 63 0.87 -2.24 16.59
CA ASP A 63 0.57 -1.55 17.84
C ASP A 63 1.74 -0.65 18.31
N LEU A 64 2.94 -0.85 17.75
CA LEU A 64 4.14 -0.12 18.11
C LEU A 64 4.24 1.27 17.49
N ASN A 65 3.49 1.56 16.42
CA ASN A 65 3.58 2.83 15.70
C ASN A 65 2.25 3.18 15.00
N GLU A 66 1.46 4.03 15.64
CA GLU A 66 0.18 4.53 15.08
C GLU A 66 0.33 5.13 13.67
N ASN A 67 1.49 5.68 13.34
CA ASN A 67 1.74 6.28 12.02
C ASN A 67 1.84 5.27 10.88
N SER A 68 2.07 3.98 11.16
CA SER A 68 2.17 2.95 10.14
C SER A 68 0.86 2.73 9.38
N ALA A 69 -0.28 2.94 10.05
CA ALA A 69 -1.60 2.80 9.49
C ALA A 69 -2.18 4.11 8.91
N VAL A 70 -1.66 5.28 9.33
CA VAL A 70 -2.26 6.59 9.00
C VAL A 70 -2.31 6.85 7.49
N ALA A 71 -1.25 6.56 6.76
CA ALA A 71 -1.22 6.77 5.32
C ALA A 71 -2.26 5.90 4.61
N ALA A 72 -2.32 4.61 4.93
CA ALA A 72 -3.28 3.68 4.35
C ALA A 72 -4.72 4.06 4.69
N LYS A 73 -5.01 4.47 5.94
CA LYS A 73 -6.34 4.95 6.37
C LYS A 73 -6.78 6.16 5.56
N ARG A 74 -5.90 7.13 5.38
CA ARG A 74 -6.17 8.32 4.57
C ARG A 74 -6.45 7.98 3.11
N GLU A 75 -5.69 7.06 2.51
CA GLU A 75 -5.95 6.64 1.14
C GLU A 75 -7.30 5.92 1.01
N ALA A 76 -7.68 5.07 1.96
CA ALA A 76 -9.01 4.46 1.95
C ALA A 76 -10.14 5.51 2.07
N GLU A 77 -9.97 6.54 2.90
CA GLU A 77 -10.94 7.64 3.01
C GLU A 77 -11.07 8.41 1.68
N ARG A 78 -9.95 8.72 1.02
CA ARG A 78 -9.93 9.39 -0.28
C ARG A 78 -10.63 8.55 -1.35
N ILE A 79 -10.32 7.25 -1.44
CA ILE A 79 -10.96 6.35 -2.42
C ILE A 79 -12.45 6.18 -2.10
N ARG A 80 -12.82 6.09 -0.83
CA ARG A 80 -14.23 6.04 -0.39
C ARG A 80 -15.00 7.29 -0.80
N ALA A 81 -14.36 8.46 -0.74
CA ALA A 81 -14.96 9.72 -1.16
C ALA A 81 -15.27 9.78 -2.67
N LEU A 82 -14.61 8.97 -3.50
CA LEU A 82 -14.91 8.83 -4.93
C LEU A 82 -16.26 8.15 -5.20
N LYS A 83 -16.84 7.44 -4.22
CA LYS A 83 -18.13 6.74 -4.29
C LYS A 83 -18.25 5.76 -5.48
N ARG A 84 -17.16 5.11 -5.85
CA ARG A 84 -17.09 4.21 -7.01
C ARG A 84 -17.22 2.74 -6.63
N TYR A 85 -16.58 2.35 -5.53
CA TYR A 85 -16.57 1.00 -5.01
C TYR A 85 -17.70 0.79 -4.01
N ALA A 86 -18.24 -0.43 -3.97
CA ALA A 86 -19.26 -0.80 -2.98
C ALA A 86 -18.75 -0.63 -1.55
N ASN A 87 -17.51 -1.04 -1.31
CA ASN A 87 -16.81 -0.85 -0.04
C ASN A 87 -15.34 -0.50 -0.31
N VAL A 88 -14.75 0.29 0.58
CA VAL A 88 -13.29 0.53 0.63
C VAL A 88 -12.83 0.35 2.07
N LEU A 89 -11.94 -0.61 2.29
CA LEU A 89 -11.50 -1.02 3.61
C LEU A 89 -9.98 -1.03 3.71
N ASN A 90 -9.45 -0.62 4.86
CA ASN A 90 -8.11 -1.01 5.26
C ASN A 90 -8.19 -2.30 6.04
N VAL A 91 -7.31 -3.23 5.71
CA VAL A 91 -7.10 -4.46 6.46
C VAL A 91 -5.60 -4.61 6.74
N TYR A 92 -5.26 -5.25 7.83
CA TYR A 92 -3.90 -5.30 8.32
C TYR A 92 -3.44 -6.73 8.55
N MET A 93 -2.12 -6.92 8.54
CA MET A 93 -1.53 -8.23 8.82
C MET A 93 -1.53 -8.54 10.30
N GLU A 94 -1.32 -7.53 11.17
CA GLU A 94 -1.05 -7.70 12.60
C GLU A 94 -2.05 -6.98 13.52
N GLU A 95 -2.93 -6.13 13.00
CA GLU A 95 -3.95 -5.43 13.79
C GLU A 95 -5.34 -5.54 13.16
N PHE A 96 -6.39 -5.32 13.96
CA PHE A 96 -7.76 -5.32 13.47
C PHE A 96 -8.09 -4.05 12.65
N PRO A 97 -8.84 -4.20 11.54
CA PRO A 97 -9.40 -5.42 10.97
C PRO A 97 -8.34 -6.25 10.22
N LEU A 98 -8.28 -7.56 10.52
CA LEU A 98 -7.28 -8.45 9.96
C LEU A 98 -7.56 -8.80 8.49
N VAL A 99 -6.48 -9.01 7.71
CA VAL A 99 -6.58 -9.53 6.34
C VAL A 99 -7.32 -10.86 6.30
N SER A 100 -7.08 -11.76 7.26
CA SER A 100 -7.74 -13.07 7.36
C SER A 100 -9.26 -12.98 7.52
N ASP A 101 -9.76 -11.87 8.04
CA ASP A 101 -11.19 -11.66 8.28
C ASP A 101 -11.94 -11.06 7.08
N TRP A 102 -11.27 -10.87 5.95
CA TRP A 102 -11.85 -10.21 4.78
C TRP A 102 -13.21 -10.77 4.34
N LYS A 103 -13.41 -12.08 4.52
CA LYS A 103 -14.67 -12.76 4.19
C LYS A 103 -15.85 -12.27 5.04
N LEU A 104 -15.59 -11.88 6.28
CA LEU A 104 -16.57 -11.32 7.21
C LEU A 104 -16.79 -9.83 6.99
N LEU A 105 -15.78 -9.14 6.49
CA LEU A 105 -15.78 -7.69 6.28
C LEU A 105 -16.43 -7.27 4.95
N THR A 106 -16.61 -8.22 4.02
CA THR A 106 -17.16 -7.93 2.68
C THR A 106 -18.26 -8.92 2.31
N SER A 107 -19.24 -8.45 1.52
CA SER A 107 -20.33 -9.29 0.99
C SER A 107 -20.48 -9.17 -0.54
N THR A 108 -19.59 -8.41 -1.20
CA THR A 108 -19.64 -8.18 -2.65
C THR A 108 -19.16 -9.40 -3.42
N PRO A 109 -19.65 -9.60 -4.65
CA PRO A 109 -19.20 -10.70 -5.52
C PRO A 109 -17.74 -10.57 -5.94
N ASN A 110 -17.21 -9.34 -5.97
CA ASN A 110 -15.84 -9.06 -6.36
C ASN A 110 -15.07 -8.40 -5.22
N VAL A 111 -13.82 -8.81 -5.04
CA VAL A 111 -12.90 -8.25 -4.04
C VAL A 111 -11.57 -7.98 -4.70
N VAL A 112 -11.13 -6.74 -4.69
CA VAL A 112 -9.80 -6.34 -5.16
C VAL A 112 -8.92 -6.02 -3.96
N VAL A 113 -7.74 -6.61 -3.93
CA VAL A 113 -6.77 -6.46 -2.83
C VAL A 113 -5.49 -5.85 -3.36
N VAL A 114 -5.11 -4.70 -2.82
CA VAL A 114 -3.89 -3.98 -3.19
C VAL A 114 -3.02 -3.77 -1.94
N PRO A 115 -1.83 -4.41 -1.86
CA PRO A 115 -0.89 -4.16 -0.78
C PRO A 115 -0.29 -2.75 -0.85
N PHE A 116 -0.34 -2.03 0.27
CA PHE A 116 0.22 -0.68 0.41
C PHE A 116 1.64 -0.75 0.98
N PHE A 117 2.53 -1.39 0.20
CA PHE A 117 3.95 -1.56 0.52
C PHE A 117 4.82 -0.94 -0.55
N ILE A 118 6.05 -0.56 -0.17
CA ILE A 118 7.01 0.08 -1.07
C ILE A 118 7.61 -0.90 -2.11
N SER A 119 7.54 -2.19 -1.85
CA SER A 119 8.05 -3.24 -2.75
C SER A 119 7.37 -4.57 -2.47
N ASP A 120 7.43 -5.48 -3.44
CA ASP A 120 7.07 -6.87 -3.21
C ASP A 120 8.19 -7.58 -2.43
N GLY A 121 7.79 -8.32 -1.40
CA GLY A 121 8.65 -9.11 -0.54
C GLY A 121 7.90 -10.33 0.00
N LEU A 122 8.39 -10.95 1.07
CA LEU A 122 7.75 -12.12 1.70
C LEU A 122 6.28 -11.84 2.02
N HIS A 123 5.97 -10.67 2.54
CA HIS A 123 4.58 -10.29 2.83
C HIS A 123 3.68 -10.37 1.60
N SER A 124 4.14 -9.85 0.44
CA SER A 124 3.34 -9.85 -0.79
C SER A 124 3.29 -11.22 -1.47
N TYR A 125 4.33 -12.06 -1.33
CA TYR A 125 4.39 -13.35 -2.01
C TYR A 125 3.86 -14.53 -1.18
N GLU A 126 3.91 -14.43 0.14
CA GLU A 126 3.66 -15.55 1.06
C GLU A 126 2.61 -15.19 2.13
N ASP A 127 2.86 -14.18 2.97
CA ASP A 127 2.05 -13.92 4.15
C ASP A 127 0.63 -13.47 3.80
N ILE A 128 0.48 -12.44 2.96
CA ILE A 128 -0.83 -11.93 2.55
C ILE A 128 -1.62 -12.98 1.73
N PRO A 129 -1.03 -13.68 0.75
CA PRO A 129 -1.69 -14.79 0.07
C PRO A 129 -2.22 -15.87 1.02
N ASN A 130 -1.46 -16.26 2.04
CA ASN A 130 -1.89 -17.21 3.05
C ASN A 130 -3.05 -16.66 3.89
N LEU A 131 -2.95 -15.40 4.36
CA LEU A 131 -4.01 -14.74 5.13
C LEU A 131 -5.30 -14.57 4.32
N LEU A 132 -5.20 -14.38 3.00
CA LEU A 132 -6.35 -14.31 2.10
C LEU A 132 -6.95 -15.70 1.79
N GLY A 133 -6.23 -16.78 2.06
CA GLY A 133 -6.62 -18.16 1.71
C GLY A 133 -6.50 -18.49 0.23
N ILE A 134 -5.63 -17.77 -0.52
CA ILE A 134 -5.36 -18.00 -1.94
C ILE A 134 -4.12 -18.87 -2.19
N GLU A 135 -3.28 -19.06 -1.19
CA GLU A 135 -2.15 -19.97 -1.15
C GLU A 135 -2.21 -20.85 0.11
N GLU A 136 -1.64 -22.05 0.01
CA GLU A 136 -1.39 -22.91 1.17
C GLU A 136 0.08 -22.80 1.58
N GLU A 137 0.37 -22.83 2.87
CA GLU A 137 1.71 -22.66 3.48
C GLU A 137 2.85 -23.48 2.87
N ARG A 138 2.56 -24.49 2.04
CA ARG A 138 3.52 -25.46 1.52
C ARG A 138 3.69 -25.50 0.01
N SER A 139 3.19 -24.53 -0.73
CA SER A 139 3.35 -24.48 -2.19
C SER A 139 4.75 -23.98 -2.62
N ALA A 140 5.81 -24.56 -2.08
CA ALA A 140 7.21 -24.10 -2.13
C ALA A 140 7.90 -24.17 -3.51
N LYS A 141 7.20 -24.32 -4.64
CA LYS A 141 7.83 -24.50 -5.96
C LYS A 141 7.29 -23.61 -7.08
N ARG A 142 6.37 -22.70 -6.80
CA ARG A 142 5.85 -21.78 -7.82
C ARG A 142 6.62 -20.47 -7.82
N SER A 143 6.74 -19.85 -8.99
CA SER A 143 7.33 -18.51 -9.08
C SER A 143 6.56 -17.54 -8.18
N ARG A 144 7.26 -16.81 -7.33
CA ARG A 144 6.67 -15.82 -6.41
C ARG A 144 5.73 -14.84 -7.11
N GLN A 145 6.01 -14.49 -8.37
CA GLN A 145 5.18 -13.57 -9.17
C GLN A 145 3.88 -14.21 -9.70
N GLU A 146 3.75 -15.54 -9.69
CA GLU A 146 2.54 -16.20 -10.19
C GLU A 146 1.30 -15.90 -9.35
N VAL A 147 1.47 -15.60 -8.06
CA VAL A 147 0.35 -15.24 -7.18
C VAL A 147 -0.43 -14.03 -7.69
N PHE A 148 0.22 -13.08 -8.35
CA PHE A 148 -0.45 -11.91 -8.93
C PHE A 148 -1.10 -12.19 -10.30
N ARG A 149 -0.75 -13.28 -10.97
CA ARG A 149 -1.18 -13.62 -12.34
C ARG A 149 -2.29 -14.67 -12.40
N ARG A 150 -2.43 -15.49 -11.36
CA ARG A 150 -3.40 -16.59 -11.32
C ARG A 150 -4.83 -16.15 -11.02
N GLY A 151 -5.03 -14.91 -10.57
CA GLY A 151 -6.37 -14.38 -10.32
C GLY A 151 -7.27 -14.32 -11.56
N PRO A 152 -8.60 -14.18 -11.40
CA PRO A 152 -9.28 -14.13 -10.11
C PRO A 152 -9.31 -15.48 -9.38
N TYR A 153 -9.06 -15.44 -8.08
CA TYR A 153 -9.24 -16.59 -7.20
C TYR A 153 -10.72 -16.73 -6.83
N GLN A 154 -11.26 -17.93 -6.98
CA GLN A 154 -12.65 -18.21 -6.62
C GLN A 154 -12.72 -18.71 -5.18
N ILE A 155 -13.32 -17.93 -4.29
CA ILE A 155 -13.45 -18.25 -2.86
C ILE A 155 -14.87 -17.95 -2.41
N ASP A 156 -15.58 -18.96 -1.93
CA ASP A 156 -16.96 -18.82 -1.41
C ASP A 156 -17.89 -18.07 -2.39
N ASN A 157 -17.87 -18.45 -3.67
CA ASN A 157 -18.62 -17.83 -4.79
C ASN A 157 -18.29 -16.35 -5.04
N ARG A 158 -17.11 -15.90 -4.61
CA ARG A 158 -16.60 -14.55 -4.86
C ARG A 158 -15.31 -14.61 -5.66
N SER A 159 -15.12 -13.60 -6.51
CA SER A 159 -13.89 -13.42 -7.29
C SER A 159 -12.94 -12.49 -6.55
N LEU A 160 -11.79 -13.00 -6.10
CA LEU A 160 -10.75 -12.22 -5.46
C LEU A 160 -9.62 -11.95 -6.44
N PHE A 161 -9.27 -10.68 -6.61
CA PHE A 161 -8.19 -10.17 -7.45
C PHE A 161 -7.08 -9.65 -6.55
N TYR A 162 -5.91 -10.23 -6.63
CA TYR A 162 -4.76 -9.87 -5.79
C TYR A 162 -3.66 -9.21 -6.61
N ALA A 163 -3.36 -7.95 -6.32
CA ALA A 163 -2.37 -7.15 -7.03
C ALA A 163 -0.97 -7.23 -6.38
N SER A 164 0.06 -6.92 -7.14
CA SER A 164 1.38 -6.58 -6.60
C SER A 164 1.32 -5.29 -5.78
N SER A 165 2.29 -5.09 -4.89
CA SER A 165 2.39 -3.92 -4.03
C SER A 165 2.42 -2.62 -4.81
N ILE A 166 1.78 -1.57 -4.27
CA ILE A 166 1.70 -0.27 -4.95
C ILE A 166 3.06 0.32 -5.27
N GLY A 167 4.07 0.08 -4.43
CA GLY A 167 5.44 0.57 -4.62
C GLY A 167 6.16 0.00 -5.84
N THR A 168 5.63 -1.06 -6.48
CA THR A 168 6.15 -1.58 -7.75
C THR A 168 5.69 -0.77 -8.97
N ASP A 169 4.81 0.21 -8.80
CA ASP A 169 4.40 1.11 -9.88
C ASP A 169 5.56 2.05 -10.25
N PRO A 170 5.95 2.13 -11.54
CA PRO A 170 7.05 2.99 -11.97
C PRO A 170 6.90 4.46 -11.56
N ARG A 171 5.68 4.98 -11.46
CA ARG A 171 5.39 6.36 -11.04
C ARG A 171 5.75 6.64 -9.59
N VAL A 172 5.95 5.62 -8.76
CA VAL A 172 6.48 5.80 -7.40
C VAL A 172 7.92 6.34 -7.44
N ALA A 173 8.71 5.96 -8.45
CA ALA A 173 10.03 6.56 -8.66
C ALA A 173 9.94 8.06 -8.98
N ASP A 174 8.96 8.48 -9.79
CA ASP A 174 8.73 9.90 -10.08
C ASP A 174 8.37 10.67 -8.81
N ILE A 175 7.54 10.10 -7.95
CA ILE A 175 7.21 10.68 -6.63
C ILE A 175 8.47 10.87 -5.78
N ILE A 176 9.36 9.88 -5.73
CA ILE A 176 10.61 9.96 -4.97
C ILE A 176 11.50 11.10 -5.50
N VAL A 177 11.63 11.20 -6.83
CA VAL A 177 12.41 12.25 -7.48
C VAL A 177 11.80 13.64 -7.19
N GLU A 178 10.47 13.78 -7.28
CA GLU A 178 9.78 15.02 -6.99
C GLU A 178 9.96 15.44 -5.53
N GLN A 179 9.81 14.53 -4.58
CA GLN A 179 10.03 14.80 -3.16
C GLN A 179 11.48 15.16 -2.84
N ALA A 180 12.45 14.49 -3.46
CA ALA A 180 13.86 14.82 -3.31
C ALA A 180 14.18 16.22 -3.83
N ALA A 181 13.65 16.56 -5.02
CA ALA A 181 13.81 17.90 -5.59
C ALA A 181 13.12 19.00 -4.75
N ALA A 182 11.96 18.71 -4.16
CA ALA A 182 11.27 19.63 -3.26
C ALA A 182 12.05 19.86 -1.96
N ALA A 183 12.63 18.79 -1.40
CA ALA A 183 13.48 18.87 -0.22
C ALA A 183 14.74 19.71 -0.47
N ALA A 184 15.40 19.55 -1.63
CA ALA A 184 16.57 20.34 -2.02
C ALA A 184 16.24 21.85 -2.15
N ARG A 185 15.09 22.21 -2.76
CA ARG A 185 14.68 23.62 -2.88
C ARG A 185 14.38 24.29 -1.54
N SER A 186 13.97 23.54 -0.53
CA SER A 186 13.72 24.09 0.82
C SER A 186 14.99 24.50 1.55
N GLU A 187 16.16 24.04 1.11
CA GLU A 187 17.48 24.45 1.60
C GLU A 187 17.82 25.89 1.19
N ASP A 188 17.50 26.26 -0.06
CA ASP A 188 17.83 27.58 -0.62
C ASP A 188 16.95 28.72 -0.05
N SER A 189 15.77 28.37 0.44
CA SER A 189 14.78 29.36 0.95
C SER A 189 14.99 29.73 2.42
N GLY A 190 15.94 29.10 3.10
CA GLY A 190 16.25 29.27 4.54
C GLY A 190 17.53 30.05 4.82
N ASN A 191 18.09 30.74 3.86
CA ASN A 191 19.28 31.59 4.00
C ASN A 191 18.94 33.08 4.11
#